data_9abf83d860bc4b451bdf5a4d93c92520
#
_entry.id   9abf83d860bc4b451bdf5a4d93c92520
#
_cell.length_a   1.000
_cell.length_b   1.000
_cell.length_c   1.000
_cell.angle_alpha   90.00
_cell.angle_beta   90.00
_cell.angle_gamma   90.00
#
_symmetry.space_group_name_H-M   'P 1'
#
loop_
_entity.id
_entity.type
_entity.pdbx_description
1 polymer ?
#
loop_
_entity_poly.entity_id
_entity_poly.type
_entity_poly.pdbx_seq_one_letter_code
_entity_poly.pdbx_strand_id
1 'polypeptide(L)'
;MGSKKPHKSSKQERQGMIYVIKKDGTREEFDPQKIVKAVNKSAARILYTFSQEERDFICRFAQEHADSLGKNEIEIQEMHNIVEGALERVNPAVAKSYRDYRNYKLDFIHMMDDVYTKSQAIRYIGDKSNANTDSALVATKRSLIFNELNKELYRKFFMNRNE
;
A
#
# COMPACT_ATOMS: atom_id res chain seq x y z
N MET A 1 -61.80 -9.01 25.31
CA MET A 1 -60.76 -9.95 24.78
C MET A 1 -60.00 -9.22 23.70
N GLY A 2 -58.91 -8.60 24.01
CA GLY A 2 -58.10 -7.81 23.11
C GLY A 2 -56.75 -8.49 22.85
N SER A 3 -56.58 -9.04 21.64
CA SER A 3 -55.40 -9.75 21.23
C SER A 3 -54.29 -8.73 20.85
N LYS A 4 -53.25 -8.61 21.68
CA LYS A 4 -52.03 -7.85 21.37
C LYS A 4 -51.16 -8.66 20.41
N LYS A 5 -50.99 -8.17 19.19
CA LYS A 5 -49.96 -8.67 18.25
C LYS A 5 -48.56 -8.26 18.74
N PRO A 6 -47.56 -9.15 18.72
CA PRO A 6 -46.21 -8.76 19.05
C PRO A 6 -45.60 -7.91 17.92
N HIS A 7 -45.10 -6.74 18.30
CA HIS A 7 -44.30 -5.87 17.47
C HIS A 7 -42.95 -6.56 17.19
N LYS A 8 -42.77 -7.07 15.99
CA LYS A 8 -41.45 -7.49 15.50
C LYS A 8 -40.64 -6.19 15.25
N SER A 9 -39.83 -5.85 16.24
CA SER A 9 -38.76 -4.89 16.13
C SER A 9 -37.72 -5.46 15.16
N SER A 10 -37.76 -5.06 13.92
CA SER A 10 -36.65 -5.25 12.98
C SER A 10 -35.47 -4.41 13.47
N LYS A 11 -34.54 -5.03 14.15
CA LYS A 11 -33.17 -4.51 14.30
C LYS A 11 -32.54 -4.46 12.90
N GLN A 12 -32.79 -3.38 12.19
CA GLN A 12 -31.94 -2.96 11.10
C GLN A 12 -30.67 -2.46 11.78
N GLU A 13 -29.67 -3.34 11.90
CA GLU A 13 -28.31 -2.98 12.26
C GLU A 13 -27.88 -1.93 11.21
N ARG A 14 -27.67 -0.70 11.67
CA ARG A 14 -27.01 0.33 10.90
C ARG A 14 -25.59 -0.19 10.67
N GLN A 15 -25.31 -0.73 9.50
CA GLN A 15 -23.95 -0.97 9.05
C GLN A 15 -23.26 0.37 9.10
N GLY A 16 -22.36 0.53 10.07
CA GLY A 16 -21.56 1.75 10.20
C GLY A 16 -20.68 1.88 8.97
N MET A 17 -20.53 3.09 8.44
CA MET A 17 -19.55 3.35 7.37
C MET A 17 -18.17 2.91 7.81
N ILE A 18 -17.53 2.07 7.01
CA ILE A 18 -16.17 1.62 7.23
C ILE A 18 -15.22 2.59 6.52
N TYR A 19 -14.14 2.96 7.17
CA TYR A 19 -13.09 3.82 6.64
C TYR A 19 -11.76 3.09 6.59
N VAL A 20 -10.98 3.37 5.58
CA VAL A 20 -9.61 2.87 5.45
C VAL A 20 -8.64 4.01 5.80
N ILE A 21 -7.76 3.74 6.75
CA ILE A 21 -6.70 4.67 7.17
C ILE A 21 -5.45 4.39 6.35
N LYS A 22 -5.02 5.37 5.56
CA LYS A 22 -3.79 5.28 4.76
C LYS A 22 -2.54 5.51 5.61
N LYS A 23 -1.37 5.19 5.07
CA LYS A 23 -0.07 5.38 5.74
C LYS A 23 0.23 6.82 6.13
N ASP A 24 -0.30 7.78 5.37
CA ASP A 24 -0.17 9.21 5.63
C ASP A 24 -1.20 9.74 6.67
N GLY A 25 -1.99 8.83 7.27
CA GLY A 25 -3.06 9.16 8.19
C GLY A 25 -4.37 9.62 7.51
N THR A 26 -4.41 9.68 6.19
CA THR A 26 -5.62 10.07 5.46
C THR A 26 -6.71 9.02 5.64
N ARG A 27 -7.89 9.47 6.01
CA ARG A 27 -9.10 8.66 6.17
C ARG A 27 -9.90 8.67 4.87
N GLU A 28 -10.23 7.51 4.34
CA GLU A 28 -10.99 7.33 3.11
C GLU A 28 -12.09 6.30 3.31
N GLU A 29 -13.28 6.59 2.78
CA GLU A 29 -14.39 5.63 2.81
C GLU A 29 -14.03 4.36 2.05
N PHE A 30 -14.38 3.20 2.64
CA PHE A 30 -14.18 1.90 2.01
C PHE A 30 -15.02 1.79 0.75
N ASP A 31 -14.36 1.58 -0.38
CA ASP A 31 -14.97 1.42 -1.69
C ASP A 31 -14.49 0.10 -2.35
N PRO A 32 -15.36 -0.92 -2.45
CA PRO A 32 -15.03 -2.18 -3.11
C PRO A 32 -14.53 -2.02 -4.55
N GLN A 33 -14.98 -0.99 -5.26
CA GLN A 33 -14.54 -0.74 -6.64
C GLN A 33 -13.07 -0.35 -6.75
N LYS A 34 -12.51 0.26 -5.70
CA LYS A 34 -11.06 0.53 -5.63
C LYS A 34 -10.26 -0.75 -5.51
N ILE A 35 -10.79 -1.75 -4.78
CA ILE A 35 -10.19 -3.08 -4.70
C ILE A 35 -10.15 -3.71 -6.09
N VAL A 36 -11.26 -3.72 -6.81
CA VAL A 36 -11.34 -4.27 -8.17
C VAL A 36 -10.32 -3.63 -9.10
N LYS A 37 -10.17 -2.30 -9.04
CA LYS A 37 -9.16 -1.59 -9.84
C LYS A 37 -7.73 -2.00 -9.48
N ALA A 38 -7.44 -2.20 -8.20
CA ALA A 38 -6.11 -2.59 -7.73
C ALA A 38 -5.77 -4.04 -8.13
N VAL A 39 -6.70 -4.98 -7.94
CA VAL A 39 -6.49 -6.38 -8.28
C VAL A 39 -6.40 -6.61 -9.79
N ASN A 40 -7.19 -5.89 -10.59
CA ASN A 40 -7.11 -5.94 -12.06
C ASN A 40 -5.72 -5.50 -12.57
N LYS A 41 -5.10 -4.49 -11.95
CA LYS A 41 -3.72 -4.10 -12.28
C LYS A 41 -2.71 -5.20 -11.99
N SER A 42 -2.90 -5.98 -10.93
CA SER A 42 -2.02 -7.09 -10.58
C SER A 42 -2.22 -8.30 -11.48
N ALA A 43 -3.47 -8.58 -11.86
CA ALA A 43 -3.82 -9.62 -12.83
C ALA A 43 -3.24 -9.30 -14.22
N ALA A 44 -3.35 -8.06 -14.67
CA ALA A 44 -2.82 -7.62 -15.96
C ALA A 44 -1.29 -7.82 -16.08
N ARG A 45 -0.53 -7.73 -14.98
CA ARG A 45 0.92 -7.97 -14.99
C ARG A 45 1.30 -9.41 -15.35
N ILE A 46 0.42 -10.34 -15.07
CA ILE A 46 0.59 -11.76 -15.39
C ILE A 46 -0.35 -12.23 -16.51
N LEU A 47 -0.90 -11.28 -17.28
CA LEU A 47 -1.80 -11.52 -18.40
C LEU A 47 -3.07 -12.31 -18.02
N TYR A 48 -3.53 -12.14 -16.79
CA TYR A 48 -4.75 -12.73 -16.28
C TYR A 48 -5.91 -11.73 -16.32
N THR A 49 -7.11 -12.19 -16.66
CA THR A 49 -8.34 -11.38 -16.66
C THR A 49 -9.38 -12.06 -15.79
N PHE A 50 -9.87 -11.37 -14.77
CA PHE A 50 -10.92 -11.87 -13.91
C PHE A 50 -12.26 -11.95 -14.63
N SER A 51 -13.01 -13.03 -14.41
CA SER A 51 -14.43 -13.11 -14.73
C SER A 51 -15.25 -12.14 -13.85
N GLN A 52 -16.53 -11.94 -14.20
CA GLN A 52 -17.41 -11.12 -13.36
C GLN A 52 -17.63 -11.76 -11.99
N GLU A 53 -17.81 -13.09 -11.97
CA GLU A 53 -18.03 -13.87 -10.74
C GLU A 53 -16.86 -13.78 -9.78
N GLU A 54 -15.62 -13.82 -10.28
CA GLU A 54 -14.41 -13.68 -9.49
C GLU A 54 -14.29 -12.27 -8.89
N ARG A 55 -14.62 -11.23 -9.67
CA ARG A 55 -14.65 -9.85 -9.16
C ARG A 55 -15.68 -9.67 -8.06
N ASP A 56 -16.87 -10.21 -8.25
CA ASP A 56 -17.97 -10.14 -7.28
C ASP A 56 -17.60 -10.92 -6.01
N PHE A 57 -16.93 -12.06 -6.15
CA PHE A 57 -16.39 -12.80 -5.01
C PHE A 57 -15.38 -11.99 -4.21
N ILE A 58 -14.40 -11.37 -4.89
CA ILE A 58 -13.36 -10.56 -4.22
C ILE A 58 -14.00 -9.38 -3.46
N CYS A 59 -14.95 -8.69 -4.08
CA CYS A 59 -15.67 -7.59 -3.44
C CYS A 59 -16.43 -8.05 -2.20
N ARG A 60 -17.21 -9.12 -2.33
CA ARG A 60 -18.01 -9.67 -1.24
C ARG A 60 -17.13 -10.17 -0.11
N PHE A 61 -16.07 -10.91 -0.42
CA PHE A 61 -15.11 -11.39 0.59
C PHE A 61 -14.48 -10.23 1.35
N ALA A 62 -14.06 -9.17 0.67
CA ALA A 62 -13.48 -8.00 1.30
C ALA A 62 -14.47 -7.28 2.20
N GLN A 63 -15.73 -7.13 1.76
CA GLN A 63 -16.79 -6.52 2.54
C GLN A 63 -17.10 -7.34 3.80
N GLU A 64 -17.34 -8.64 3.65
CA GLU A 64 -17.67 -9.54 4.77
C GLU A 64 -16.57 -9.58 5.84
N HIS A 65 -15.29 -9.58 5.39
CA HIS A 65 -14.17 -9.55 6.35
C HIS A 65 -14.01 -8.19 7.01
N ALA A 66 -14.19 -7.10 6.28
CA ALA A 66 -14.19 -5.76 6.84
C ALA A 66 -15.31 -5.59 7.89
N ASP A 67 -16.52 -6.06 7.59
CA ASP A 67 -17.64 -6.05 8.53
C ASP A 67 -17.39 -6.93 9.75
N SER A 68 -16.74 -8.10 9.57
CA SER A 68 -16.44 -9.03 10.65
C SER A 68 -15.43 -8.51 11.68
N LEU A 69 -14.61 -7.53 11.30
CA LEU A 69 -13.69 -6.89 12.23
C LEU A 69 -14.40 -6.04 13.29
N GLY A 70 -15.67 -5.68 13.06
CA GLY A 70 -16.46 -4.86 13.98
C GLY A 70 -15.88 -3.48 14.26
N LYS A 71 -14.99 -2.99 13.39
CA LYS A 71 -14.32 -1.69 13.48
C LYS A 71 -14.85 -0.75 12.41
N ASN A 72 -15.02 0.52 12.74
CA ASN A 72 -15.36 1.54 11.77
C ASN A 72 -14.13 2.07 10.99
N GLU A 73 -12.93 1.70 11.43
CA GLU A 73 -11.66 2.10 10.84
C GLU A 73 -10.74 0.89 10.68
N ILE A 74 -10.24 0.69 9.48
CA ILE A 74 -9.36 -0.42 9.11
C ILE A 74 -8.07 0.18 8.54
N GLU A 75 -6.94 -0.27 9.03
CA GLU A 75 -5.65 0.16 8.47
C GLU A 75 -5.45 -0.39 7.07
N ILE A 76 -4.81 0.38 6.21
CA ILE A 76 -4.54 -0.01 4.82
C ILE A 76 -3.78 -1.33 4.73
N GLN A 77 -2.93 -1.63 5.72
CA GLN A 77 -2.19 -2.89 5.76
C GLN A 77 -3.12 -4.07 6.03
N GLU A 78 -4.08 -3.92 6.95
CA GLU A 78 -5.11 -4.93 7.25
C GLU A 78 -6.01 -5.15 6.03
N MET A 79 -6.39 -4.07 5.33
CA MET A 79 -7.14 -4.16 4.08
C MET A 79 -6.36 -4.90 2.99
N HIS A 80 -5.06 -4.67 2.86
CA HIS A 80 -4.22 -5.42 1.92
C HIS A 80 -4.20 -6.92 2.22
N ASN A 81 -4.15 -7.30 3.49
CA ASN A 81 -4.17 -8.72 3.88
C ASN A 81 -5.52 -9.38 3.55
N ILE A 82 -6.63 -8.66 3.75
CA ILE A 82 -7.96 -9.14 3.37
C ILE A 82 -8.05 -9.38 1.85
N VAL A 83 -7.60 -8.41 1.06
CA VAL A 83 -7.60 -8.51 -0.42
C VAL A 83 -6.70 -9.66 -0.89
N GLU A 84 -5.52 -9.81 -0.29
CA GLU A 84 -4.60 -10.91 -0.59
C GLU A 84 -5.23 -12.27 -0.28
N GLY A 85 -5.92 -12.40 0.86
CA GLY A 85 -6.67 -13.62 1.21
C GLY A 85 -7.81 -13.95 0.25
N ALA A 86 -8.48 -12.95 -0.32
CA ALA A 86 -9.47 -13.15 -1.39
C ALA A 86 -8.80 -13.67 -2.68
N LEU A 87 -7.67 -13.05 -3.06
CA LEU A 87 -6.91 -13.42 -4.26
C LEU A 87 -6.32 -14.83 -4.18
N GLU A 88 -5.81 -15.24 -3.02
CA GLU A 88 -5.29 -16.60 -2.81
C GLU A 88 -6.36 -17.67 -3.09
N ARG A 89 -7.63 -17.38 -2.82
CA ARG A 89 -8.76 -18.30 -3.09
C ARG A 89 -9.19 -18.32 -4.55
N VAL A 90 -9.02 -17.21 -5.26
CA VAL A 90 -9.41 -17.09 -6.67
C VAL A 90 -8.27 -17.53 -7.58
N ASN A 91 -7.08 -16.95 -7.40
CA ASN A 91 -5.90 -17.25 -8.20
C ASN A 91 -4.61 -16.90 -7.43
N PRO A 92 -3.89 -17.89 -6.90
CA PRO A 92 -2.64 -17.68 -6.14
C PRO A 92 -1.55 -16.95 -6.92
N ALA A 93 -1.50 -17.08 -8.25
CA ALA A 93 -0.51 -16.37 -9.06
C ALA A 93 -0.79 -14.86 -9.09
N VAL A 94 -2.07 -14.46 -9.11
CA VAL A 94 -2.46 -13.04 -8.98
C VAL A 94 -2.19 -12.52 -7.57
N ALA A 95 -2.45 -13.34 -6.53
CA ALA A 95 -2.12 -12.99 -5.15
C ALA A 95 -0.62 -12.70 -4.99
N LYS A 96 0.22 -13.56 -5.55
CA LYS A 96 1.68 -13.35 -5.58
C LYS A 96 2.04 -12.06 -6.32
N SER A 97 1.50 -11.81 -7.51
CA SER A 97 1.74 -10.57 -8.27
C SER A 97 1.32 -9.31 -7.48
N TYR A 98 0.22 -9.39 -6.74
CA TYR A 98 -0.27 -8.31 -5.88
C TYR A 98 0.69 -8.03 -4.72
N ARG A 99 1.15 -9.07 -4.02
CA ARG A 99 2.11 -9.02 -2.91
C ARG A 99 3.47 -8.48 -3.37
N ASP A 100 4.00 -9.03 -4.46
CA ASP A 100 5.31 -8.65 -5.00
C ASP A 100 5.34 -7.17 -5.39
N TYR A 101 4.30 -6.66 -6.03
CA TYR A 101 4.21 -5.24 -6.36
C TYR A 101 4.11 -4.34 -5.13
N ARG A 102 3.35 -4.76 -4.12
CA ARG A 102 3.25 -4.03 -2.85
C ARG A 102 4.60 -3.95 -2.16
N ASN A 103 5.32 -5.06 -2.08
CA ASN A 103 6.65 -5.14 -1.48
C ASN A 103 7.65 -4.29 -2.27
N TYR A 104 7.67 -4.40 -3.59
CA TYR A 104 8.51 -3.56 -4.45
C TYR A 104 8.27 -2.06 -4.20
N LYS A 105 7.01 -1.65 -4.10
CA LYS A 105 6.66 -0.24 -3.83
C LYS A 105 7.15 0.21 -2.45
N LEU A 106 7.03 -0.63 -1.43
CA LEU A 106 7.54 -0.34 -0.09
C LEU A 106 9.06 -0.21 -0.09
N ASP A 107 9.74 -1.16 -0.68
CA ASP A 107 11.20 -1.16 -0.80
C ASP A 107 11.71 0.07 -1.56
N PHE A 108 11.00 0.50 -2.61
CA PHE A 108 11.35 1.70 -3.35
C PHE A 108 11.22 2.96 -2.48
N ILE A 109 10.14 3.07 -1.69
CA ILE A 109 9.96 4.19 -0.76
C ILE A 109 11.08 4.22 0.27
N HIS A 110 11.41 3.07 0.90
CA HIS A 110 12.50 2.98 1.88
C HIS A 110 13.84 3.38 1.26
N MET A 111 14.11 2.90 0.04
CA MET A 111 15.33 3.29 -0.67
C MET A 111 15.40 4.81 -0.90
N MET A 112 14.29 5.45 -1.27
CA MET A 112 14.24 6.90 -1.47
C MET A 112 14.44 7.67 -0.16
N ASP A 113 13.86 7.18 0.94
CA ASP A 113 14.04 7.77 2.27
C ASP A 113 15.50 7.65 2.73
N ASP A 114 16.15 6.52 2.50
CA ASP A 114 17.56 6.30 2.78
C ASP A 114 18.46 7.25 1.98
N VAL A 115 18.19 7.38 0.68
CA VAL A 115 18.93 8.32 -0.20
C VAL A 115 18.73 9.75 0.28
N TYR A 116 17.51 10.12 0.62
CA TYR A 116 17.22 11.46 1.16
C TYR A 116 17.99 11.73 2.45
N THR A 117 17.94 10.80 3.40
CA THR A 117 18.62 10.93 4.70
C THR A 117 20.12 11.04 4.54
N LYS A 118 20.73 10.16 3.73
CA LYS A 118 22.17 10.20 3.41
C LYS A 118 22.55 11.51 2.69
N SER A 119 21.71 11.97 1.75
CA SER A 119 21.91 13.23 1.06
C SER A 119 21.91 14.44 1.99
N GLN A 120 21.01 14.45 2.98
CA GLN A 120 20.98 15.49 4.01
C GLN A 120 22.25 15.45 4.89
N ALA A 121 22.68 14.25 5.30
CA ALA A 121 23.93 14.11 6.08
C ALA A 121 25.14 14.64 5.30
N ILE A 122 25.28 14.32 4.03
CA ILE A 122 26.37 14.81 3.15
C ILE A 122 26.28 16.34 2.99
N ARG A 123 25.09 16.90 2.87
CA ARG A 123 24.88 18.34 2.74
C ARG A 123 25.46 19.14 3.90
N TYR A 124 25.47 18.55 5.10
CA TYR A 124 25.94 19.18 6.33
C TYR A 124 27.33 18.72 6.79
N ILE A 125 28.09 18.02 5.94
CA ILE A 125 29.50 17.72 6.22
C ILE A 125 30.29 19.03 6.26
N GLY A 126 30.99 19.28 7.37
CA GLY A 126 31.74 20.49 7.61
C GLY A 126 30.95 21.58 8.33
N ASP A 127 31.52 22.79 8.43
CA ASP A 127 30.89 23.92 9.09
C ASP A 127 29.64 24.37 8.34
N LYS A 128 28.50 24.41 9.04
CA LYS A 128 27.21 24.84 8.49
C LYS A 128 27.23 26.25 7.93
N SER A 129 28.05 27.14 8.50
CA SER A 129 28.17 28.54 8.07
C SER A 129 28.81 28.66 6.68
N ASN A 130 29.70 27.73 6.31
CA ASN A 130 30.44 27.74 5.04
C ASN A 130 29.84 26.81 3.97
N ALA A 131 28.76 26.12 4.25
CA ALA A 131 28.21 25.08 3.39
C ALA A 131 27.78 25.56 1.98
N ASN A 132 27.56 26.87 1.79
CA ASN A 132 27.07 27.45 0.55
C ASN A 132 28.00 28.48 -0.13
N THR A 133 29.17 28.76 0.43
CA THR A 133 30.04 29.86 -0.03
C THR A 133 31.14 29.41 -1.00
N ASP A 134 31.54 28.14 -0.98
CA ASP A 134 32.57 27.58 -1.86
C ASP A 134 31.95 26.71 -2.95
N SER A 135 32.12 27.13 -4.22
CA SER A 135 31.63 26.40 -5.40
C SER A 135 32.28 25.01 -5.54
N ALA A 136 33.54 24.85 -5.16
CA ALA A 136 34.24 23.57 -5.19
C ALA A 136 33.65 22.59 -4.17
N LEU A 137 33.34 23.07 -2.95
CA LEU A 137 32.72 22.27 -1.91
C LEU A 137 31.30 21.83 -2.30
N VAL A 138 30.52 22.70 -2.95
CA VAL A 138 29.18 22.39 -3.46
C VAL A 138 29.26 21.34 -4.55
N ALA A 139 30.21 21.45 -5.47
CA ALA A 139 30.42 20.45 -6.54
C ALA A 139 30.79 19.09 -5.97
N THR A 140 31.68 19.04 -4.96
CA THR A 140 32.07 17.81 -4.26
C THR A 140 30.88 17.16 -3.55
N LYS A 141 30.04 17.93 -2.85
CA LYS A 141 28.85 17.43 -2.19
C LYS A 141 27.84 16.83 -3.17
N ARG A 142 27.62 17.49 -4.32
CA ARG A 142 26.76 16.96 -5.40
C ARG A 142 27.28 15.62 -5.91
N SER A 143 28.60 15.50 -6.11
CA SER A 143 29.24 14.26 -6.54
C SER A 143 29.06 13.14 -5.53
N LEU A 144 29.22 13.42 -4.22
CA LEU A 144 28.98 12.45 -3.16
C LEU A 144 27.52 11.97 -3.11
N ILE A 145 26.54 12.89 -3.23
CA ILE A 145 25.12 12.55 -3.27
C ILE A 145 24.83 11.69 -4.51
N PHE A 146 25.36 12.05 -5.66
CA PHE A 146 25.20 11.27 -6.88
C PHE A 146 25.79 9.86 -6.78
N ASN A 147 26.96 9.73 -6.15
CA ASN A 147 27.58 8.44 -5.92
C ASN A 147 26.77 7.56 -4.95
N GLU A 148 26.22 8.13 -3.88
CA GLU A 148 25.33 7.37 -2.97
C GLU A 148 24.05 6.92 -3.66
N LEU A 149 23.43 7.78 -4.46
CA LEU A 149 22.27 7.42 -5.27
C LEU A 149 22.59 6.26 -6.22
N ASN A 150 23.71 6.34 -6.94
CA ASN A 150 24.14 5.28 -7.84
C ASN A 150 24.41 3.95 -7.12
N LYS A 151 25.05 3.99 -5.95
CA LYS A 151 25.27 2.77 -5.14
C LYS A 151 23.95 2.10 -4.74
N GLU A 152 22.98 2.87 -4.27
CA GLU A 152 21.68 2.32 -3.87
C GLU A 152 20.90 1.77 -5.06
N LEU A 153 20.89 2.49 -6.19
CA LEU A 153 20.29 2.00 -7.42
C LEU A 153 20.96 0.72 -7.91
N TYR A 154 22.30 0.67 -7.92
CA TYR A 154 23.05 -0.52 -8.35
C TYR A 154 22.76 -1.71 -7.45
N ARG A 155 22.83 -1.54 -6.13
CA ARG A 155 22.52 -2.59 -5.15
C ARG A 155 21.11 -3.13 -5.36
N LYS A 156 20.12 -2.25 -5.47
CA LYS A 156 18.71 -2.64 -5.54
C LYS A 156 18.34 -3.31 -6.85
N PHE A 157 18.81 -2.78 -7.98
CA PHE A 157 18.32 -3.20 -9.30
C PHE A 157 19.26 -4.18 -10.02
N PHE A 158 20.52 -4.23 -9.65
CA PHE A 158 21.50 -5.07 -10.34
C PHE A 158 22.07 -6.21 -9.49
N MET A 159 22.34 -6.00 -8.21
CA MET A 159 22.89 -7.07 -7.37
C MET A 159 21.82 -8.09 -6.96
N ASN A 160 20.62 -7.66 -6.61
CA ASN A 160 19.52 -8.57 -6.19
C ASN A 160 18.89 -9.35 -7.35
N ARG A 161 19.34 -9.18 -8.59
CA ARG A 161 18.87 -9.98 -9.74
C ARG A 161 19.69 -11.24 -10.00
N ASN A 162 20.80 -11.38 -9.33
CA ASN A 162 21.74 -12.50 -9.55
C ASN A 162 21.67 -13.57 -8.44
N GLU A 163 20.71 -13.47 -7.53
CA GLU A 163 20.29 -14.50 -6.59
C GLU A 163 18.93 -15.10 -7.03
#